data_c875ff0327ffbfe398d409e621aa6396
#
_entry.id   c875ff0327ffbfe398d409e621aa6396
#
_cell.length_a   1.000
_cell.length_b   1.000
_cell.length_c   1.000
_cell.angle_alpha   90.00
_cell.angle_beta   90.00
_cell.angle_gamma   90.00
#
_symmetry.space_group_name_H-M   'P 1'
#
loop_
_entity.id
_entity.type
_entity.pdbx_description
1 polymer ?
#
loop_
_entity_poly.entity_id
_entity_poly.type
_entity_poly.pdbx_seq_one_letter_code
_entity_poly.pdbx_strand_id
1 'polypeptide(L)'
;AAAHHAAAVLADRPSALGLTPDQETEVRDVVVDADGTQHVRYDRTYRGLPVLGGDFVVHLAPDGGYLGADRATRAAVSLPTVTPGLSAPRAADLAAHALRAAHPGASLKRLTAEPELVVDALHGAPRLAWRTNAVALDPLGNPVARTVLTDAGTGARIDAWDSLESAAEGDGKSLYGGTVPLRTTPSGSSYQLKDPTRGGTYTGDAQNRTDLCVLGVCLVRAPSTVLTDADNHWGTGTADDRASAAVDAQYGTDVTWDYYRDVHGRSGIAGDGRGSYNRVHYGTRYNNAFWDDGCFCMTYGDGDGTTFGPLVSLDVAAHEMTHGVTSSTAALTYSGESGGLNEATSDIFGALVEWHADNATDPGDYLIGEKVVRPGFGRDALRRMDRPSRDGSSADCWSTTAGDLDVHYSSGIANHFAYLLAEGSGAKEVGGVRYDSPTCDGSTVSGIGREKLGDVWYRALTVYMTSSTDYAGARTATLKAAEDLYG
;
A
#
# COMPACT_ATOMS: atom_id res chain seq x y z
N ALA A 1 -14.03 -30.05 4.31
CA ALA A 1 -15.30 -29.52 4.83
C ALA A 1 -15.52 -28.10 4.26
N ALA A 2 -14.64 -27.12 4.51
CA ALA A 2 -14.79 -25.71 4.11
C ALA A 2 -15.08 -25.54 2.61
N ALA A 3 -14.29 -26.13 1.73
CA ALA A 3 -14.49 -26.06 0.29
C ALA A 3 -15.85 -26.64 -0.16
N HIS A 4 -16.35 -27.65 0.56
CA HIS A 4 -17.67 -28.23 0.27
C HIS A 4 -18.80 -27.28 0.69
N HIS A 5 -18.69 -26.64 1.86
CA HIS A 5 -19.66 -25.63 2.31
C HIS A 5 -19.67 -24.43 1.35
N ALA A 6 -18.48 -23.94 0.96
CA ALA A 6 -18.37 -22.84 0.03
C ALA A 6 -18.94 -23.19 -1.36
N ALA A 7 -18.74 -24.41 -1.86
CA ALA A 7 -19.35 -24.87 -3.11
C ALA A 7 -20.90 -24.84 -3.06
N ALA A 8 -21.49 -25.18 -1.91
CA ALA A 8 -22.94 -25.06 -1.72
C ALA A 8 -23.40 -23.59 -1.80
N VAL A 9 -22.64 -22.67 -1.21
CA VAL A 9 -22.91 -21.21 -1.30
C VAL A 9 -22.83 -20.72 -2.74
N LEU A 10 -21.82 -21.18 -3.52
CA LEU A 10 -21.70 -20.80 -4.94
C LEU A 10 -22.92 -21.26 -5.74
N ALA A 11 -23.40 -22.45 -5.47
CA ALA A 11 -24.59 -23.02 -6.14
C ALA A 11 -25.89 -22.26 -5.77
N ASP A 12 -26.03 -21.86 -4.49
CA ASP A 12 -27.22 -21.19 -3.98
C ASP A 12 -27.26 -19.68 -4.29
N ARG A 13 -26.12 -19.04 -4.37
CA ARG A 13 -25.99 -17.56 -4.46
C ARG A 13 -25.07 -17.07 -5.59
N PRO A 14 -25.13 -17.61 -6.81
CA PRO A 14 -24.18 -17.26 -7.87
C PRO A 14 -24.22 -15.76 -8.22
N SER A 15 -25.40 -15.14 -8.23
CA SER A 15 -25.56 -13.71 -8.54
C SER A 15 -24.97 -12.79 -7.47
N ALA A 16 -25.02 -13.17 -6.19
CA ALA A 16 -24.40 -12.41 -5.09
C ALA A 16 -22.87 -12.40 -5.22
N LEU A 17 -22.30 -13.45 -5.83
CA LEU A 17 -20.88 -13.59 -6.10
C LEU A 17 -20.49 -13.02 -7.48
N GLY A 18 -21.44 -12.53 -8.26
CA GLY A 18 -21.22 -12.02 -9.63
C GLY A 18 -20.86 -13.13 -10.62
N LEU A 19 -21.32 -14.37 -10.35
CA LEU A 19 -21.08 -15.52 -11.21
C LEU A 19 -22.20 -15.63 -12.27
N THR A 20 -21.80 -16.04 -13.47
CA THR A 20 -22.69 -16.34 -14.59
C THR A 20 -22.44 -17.77 -15.08
N PRO A 21 -23.36 -18.36 -15.88
CA PRO A 21 -23.17 -19.72 -16.42
C PRO A 21 -21.92 -19.92 -17.27
N ASP A 22 -21.35 -18.82 -17.81
CA ASP A 22 -20.12 -18.86 -18.62
C ASP A 22 -18.83 -18.89 -17.76
N GLN A 23 -18.97 -18.93 -16.42
CA GLN A 23 -17.85 -18.87 -15.48
C GLN A 23 -17.75 -20.15 -14.67
N GLU A 24 -16.52 -20.59 -14.48
CA GLU A 24 -16.17 -21.69 -13.57
C GLU A 24 -15.26 -21.15 -12.47
N THR A 25 -15.26 -21.84 -11.33
CA THR A 25 -14.46 -21.44 -10.15
C THR A 25 -13.68 -22.63 -9.64
N GLU A 26 -12.45 -22.39 -9.26
CA GLU A 26 -11.55 -23.37 -8.66
C GLU A 26 -11.09 -22.87 -7.28
N VAL A 27 -11.06 -23.76 -6.28
CA VAL A 27 -10.53 -23.42 -4.96
C VAL A 27 -9.03 -23.26 -5.05
N ARG A 28 -8.54 -22.06 -4.73
CA ARG A 28 -7.12 -21.74 -4.69
C ARG A 28 -6.53 -21.99 -3.31
N ASP A 29 -7.26 -21.59 -2.25
CA ASP A 29 -6.77 -21.68 -0.88
C ASP A 29 -7.93 -21.76 0.11
N VAL A 30 -7.65 -22.31 1.31
CA VAL A 30 -8.59 -22.41 2.42
C VAL A 30 -7.87 -22.05 3.71
N VAL A 31 -8.34 -21.00 4.35
CA VAL A 31 -7.90 -20.60 5.68
C VAL A 31 -9.02 -20.92 6.67
N VAL A 32 -8.66 -21.46 7.84
CA VAL A 32 -9.60 -21.71 8.95
C VAL A 32 -9.05 -21.03 10.18
N ASP A 33 -9.79 -20.06 10.69
CA ASP A 33 -9.43 -19.31 11.89
C ASP A 33 -9.54 -20.19 13.16
N ALA A 34 -8.96 -19.75 14.26
CA ALA A 34 -8.94 -20.51 15.51
C ALA A 34 -10.35 -20.76 16.09
N ASP A 35 -11.31 -19.87 15.81
CA ASP A 35 -12.73 -20.01 16.20
C ASP A 35 -13.52 -20.95 15.27
N GLY A 36 -12.89 -21.43 14.19
CA GLY A 36 -13.50 -22.29 13.19
C GLY A 36 -14.12 -21.54 12.00
N THR A 37 -14.06 -20.21 11.95
CA THR A 37 -14.46 -19.43 10.77
C THR A 37 -13.62 -19.84 9.57
N GLN A 38 -14.24 -19.97 8.39
CA GLN A 38 -13.60 -20.51 7.20
C GLN A 38 -13.60 -19.48 6.08
N HIS A 39 -12.46 -19.34 5.42
CA HIS A 39 -12.26 -18.44 4.29
C HIS A 39 -11.79 -19.27 3.10
N VAL A 40 -12.59 -19.33 2.05
CA VAL A 40 -12.29 -20.11 0.86
C VAL A 40 -12.06 -19.18 -0.30
N ARG A 41 -10.82 -19.13 -0.78
CA ARG A 41 -10.41 -18.31 -1.93
C ARG A 41 -10.59 -19.11 -3.21
N TYR A 42 -11.16 -18.44 -4.20
CA TYR A 42 -11.41 -19.00 -5.52
C TYR A 42 -10.69 -18.20 -6.59
N ASP A 43 -10.14 -18.92 -7.56
CA ASP A 43 -9.84 -18.39 -8.89
C ASP A 43 -11.06 -18.58 -9.80
N ARG A 44 -11.16 -17.74 -10.82
CA ARG A 44 -12.30 -17.71 -11.74
C ARG A 44 -11.81 -17.85 -13.18
N THR A 45 -12.53 -18.65 -13.96
CA THR A 45 -12.40 -18.66 -15.42
C THR A 45 -13.69 -18.17 -16.08
N TYR A 46 -13.57 -17.68 -17.29
CA TYR A 46 -14.68 -17.28 -18.16
C TYR A 46 -14.54 -17.99 -19.49
N ARG A 47 -15.48 -18.89 -19.82
CA ARG A 47 -15.41 -19.74 -21.03
C ARG A 47 -14.06 -20.44 -21.17
N GLY A 48 -13.52 -20.94 -20.07
CA GLY A 48 -12.24 -21.63 -20.00
C GLY A 48 -10.99 -20.73 -19.95
N LEU A 49 -11.13 -19.39 -20.01
CA LEU A 49 -10.01 -18.46 -19.90
C LEU A 49 -9.85 -17.96 -18.46
N PRO A 50 -8.61 -17.88 -17.92
CA PRO A 50 -8.37 -17.25 -16.63
C PRO A 50 -8.87 -15.80 -16.59
N VAL A 51 -9.45 -15.37 -15.48
CA VAL A 51 -9.88 -13.99 -15.25
C VAL A 51 -8.92 -13.30 -14.29
N LEU A 52 -8.12 -12.38 -14.79
CA LEU A 52 -7.26 -11.53 -13.95
C LEU A 52 -8.16 -10.56 -13.17
N GLY A 53 -8.02 -10.55 -11.83
CA GLY A 53 -8.95 -9.85 -10.94
C GLY A 53 -10.31 -10.52 -10.83
N GLY A 54 -10.41 -11.80 -11.21
CA GLY A 54 -11.61 -12.59 -11.07
C GLY A 54 -11.71 -13.30 -9.71
N ASP A 55 -10.65 -13.30 -8.93
CA ASP A 55 -10.59 -13.98 -7.64
C ASP A 55 -11.58 -13.38 -6.64
N PHE A 56 -12.01 -14.22 -5.72
CA PHE A 56 -12.89 -13.84 -4.61
C PHE A 56 -12.71 -14.78 -3.42
N VAL A 57 -13.10 -14.32 -2.24
CA VAL A 57 -13.06 -15.10 -1.01
C VAL A 57 -14.49 -15.25 -0.48
N VAL A 58 -14.90 -16.47 -0.16
CA VAL A 58 -16.16 -16.75 0.53
C VAL A 58 -15.87 -16.96 2.01
N HIS A 59 -16.57 -16.23 2.87
CA HIS A 59 -16.46 -16.32 4.31
C HIS A 59 -17.63 -17.15 4.87
N LEU A 60 -17.31 -18.11 5.73
CA LEU A 60 -18.27 -19.05 6.31
C LEU A 60 -18.08 -19.13 7.81
N ALA A 61 -19.19 -19.23 8.54
CA ALA A 61 -19.18 -19.57 9.96
C ALA A 61 -18.62 -21.01 10.18
N PRO A 62 -18.26 -21.37 11.43
CA PRO A 62 -17.76 -22.71 11.74
C PRO A 62 -18.70 -23.86 11.32
N ASP A 63 -20.00 -23.61 11.32
CA ASP A 63 -21.03 -24.55 10.87
C ASP A 63 -21.25 -24.57 9.35
N GLY A 64 -20.51 -23.76 8.59
CA GLY A 64 -20.61 -23.61 7.14
C GLY A 64 -21.65 -22.57 6.68
N GLY A 65 -22.26 -21.82 7.61
CA GLY A 65 -23.18 -20.73 7.29
C GLY A 65 -22.48 -19.59 6.54
N TYR A 66 -23.11 -19.04 5.50
CA TYR A 66 -22.55 -17.95 4.70
C TYR A 66 -22.53 -16.63 5.48
N LEU A 67 -21.35 -16.04 5.65
CA LEU A 67 -21.12 -14.76 6.31
C LEU A 67 -20.97 -13.59 5.33
N GLY A 68 -20.44 -13.86 4.13
CA GLY A 68 -20.17 -12.82 3.13
C GLY A 68 -19.15 -13.27 2.08
N ALA A 69 -18.83 -12.38 1.16
CA ALA A 69 -17.76 -12.61 0.19
C ALA A 69 -17.08 -11.31 -0.23
N ASP A 70 -15.75 -11.37 -0.37
CA ASP A 70 -14.93 -10.33 -0.96
C ASP A 70 -14.59 -10.68 -2.40
N ARG A 71 -14.62 -9.69 -3.29
CA ARG A 71 -14.38 -9.88 -4.73
C ARG A 71 -13.38 -8.85 -5.23
N ALA A 72 -12.38 -9.30 -5.98
CA ALA A 72 -11.40 -8.43 -6.62
C ALA A 72 -12.03 -7.50 -7.66
N THR A 73 -13.06 -7.99 -8.41
CA THR A 73 -13.87 -7.14 -9.26
C THR A 73 -15.34 -7.20 -8.90
N ARG A 74 -16.01 -6.03 -8.94
CA ARG A 74 -17.47 -5.93 -8.86
C ARG A 74 -18.13 -5.91 -10.25
N ALA A 75 -17.31 -5.75 -11.32
CA ALA A 75 -17.81 -5.77 -12.69
C ALA A 75 -18.35 -7.15 -13.06
N ALA A 76 -19.43 -7.18 -13.79
CA ALA A 76 -19.92 -8.41 -14.40
C ALA A 76 -18.96 -8.83 -15.52
N VAL A 77 -18.37 -10.02 -15.39
CA VAL A 77 -17.49 -10.55 -16.42
C VAL A 77 -18.33 -11.13 -17.55
N SER A 78 -18.44 -10.38 -18.63
CA SER A 78 -19.18 -10.75 -19.83
C SER A 78 -18.51 -10.14 -21.05
N LEU A 79 -18.15 -10.96 -22.01
CA LEU A 79 -17.50 -10.54 -23.25
C LEU A 79 -18.32 -10.97 -24.47
N PRO A 80 -18.37 -10.15 -25.52
CA PRO A 80 -19.07 -10.49 -26.77
C PRO A 80 -18.41 -11.68 -27.48
N THR A 81 -17.10 -11.85 -27.32
CA THR A 81 -16.33 -12.95 -27.90
C THR A 81 -15.11 -13.28 -27.05
N VAL A 82 -14.65 -14.53 -27.10
CA VAL A 82 -13.34 -14.98 -26.56
C VAL A 82 -12.36 -15.31 -27.70
N THR A 83 -12.67 -14.93 -28.92
CA THR A 83 -11.77 -15.06 -30.06
C THR A 83 -10.92 -13.80 -30.17
N PRO A 84 -9.59 -13.90 -30.06
CA PRO A 84 -8.72 -12.74 -30.16
C PRO A 84 -8.62 -12.22 -31.58
N GLY A 85 -8.63 -10.91 -31.79
CA GLY A 85 -8.30 -10.27 -33.05
C GLY A 85 -6.80 -10.23 -33.34
N LEU A 86 -6.00 -10.18 -32.25
CA LEU A 86 -4.54 -10.22 -32.29
C LEU A 86 -4.07 -11.68 -32.12
N SER A 87 -3.19 -12.15 -32.99
CA SER A 87 -2.63 -13.49 -32.86
C SER A 87 -1.61 -13.63 -31.74
N ALA A 88 -1.47 -14.82 -31.14
CA ALA A 88 -0.47 -15.11 -30.12
C ALA A 88 0.97 -14.75 -30.55
N PRO A 89 1.45 -15.08 -31.76
CA PRO A 89 2.78 -14.65 -32.19
C PRO A 89 2.96 -13.13 -32.18
N ARG A 90 1.90 -12.38 -32.55
CA ARG A 90 1.97 -10.93 -32.54
C ARG A 90 2.00 -10.36 -31.11
N ALA A 91 1.29 -10.98 -30.16
CA ALA A 91 1.39 -10.64 -28.72
C ALA A 91 2.80 -10.94 -28.19
N ALA A 92 3.39 -12.07 -28.58
CA ALA A 92 4.78 -12.41 -28.25
C ALA A 92 5.78 -11.37 -28.77
N ASP A 93 5.62 -10.90 -30.01
CA ASP A 93 6.46 -9.85 -30.60
C ASP A 93 6.36 -8.54 -29.81
N LEU A 94 5.14 -8.15 -29.39
CA LEU A 94 4.92 -6.94 -28.61
C LEU A 94 5.56 -7.04 -27.23
N ALA A 95 5.45 -8.19 -26.57
CA ALA A 95 6.08 -8.43 -25.28
C ALA A 95 7.61 -8.46 -25.39
N ALA A 96 8.14 -9.11 -26.41
CA ALA A 96 9.57 -9.10 -26.69
C ALA A 96 10.12 -7.70 -26.98
N HIS A 97 9.32 -6.87 -27.68
CA HIS A 97 9.66 -5.47 -27.88
C HIS A 97 9.65 -4.68 -26.57
N ALA A 98 8.63 -4.89 -25.73
CA ALA A 98 8.52 -4.24 -24.43
C ALA A 98 9.68 -4.62 -23.50
N LEU A 99 10.11 -5.90 -23.50
CA LEU A 99 11.28 -6.33 -22.73
C LEU A 99 12.56 -5.64 -23.22
N ARG A 100 12.78 -5.56 -24.56
CA ARG A 100 13.94 -4.83 -25.11
C ARG A 100 13.91 -3.34 -24.77
N ALA A 101 12.74 -2.73 -24.79
CA ALA A 101 12.58 -1.31 -24.44
C ALA A 101 12.85 -1.04 -22.96
N ALA A 102 12.57 -1.99 -22.08
CA ALA A 102 12.88 -1.91 -20.65
C ALA A 102 14.39 -2.07 -20.35
N HIS A 103 15.15 -2.69 -21.29
CA HIS A 103 16.58 -2.91 -21.17
C HIS A 103 17.34 -2.24 -22.34
N PRO A 104 17.34 -0.89 -22.45
CA PRO A 104 17.95 -0.19 -23.56
C PRO A 104 19.47 -0.39 -23.55
N GLY A 105 20.02 -0.70 -24.73
CA GLY A 105 21.46 -0.97 -24.90
C GLY A 105 21.90 -2.38 -24.53
N ALA A 106 21.03 -3.21 -23.97
CA ALA A 106 21.35 -4.60 -23.68
C ALA A 106 21.11 -5.49 -24.93
N SER A 107 22.13 -6.26 -25.29
CA SER A 107 21.99 -7.31 -26.32
C SER A 107 21.41 -8.57 -25.67
N LEU A 108 20.07 -8.65 -25.58
CA LEU A 108 19.38 -9.78 -24.97
C LEU A 108 19.58 -11.07 -25.76
N LYS A 109 19.93 -12.16 -25.06
CA LYS A 109 20.13 -13.51 -25.60
C LYS A 109 18.99 -14.43 -25.16
N ARG A 110 18.72 -15.46 -25.95
CA ARG A 110 17.73 -16.52 -25.66
C ARG A 110 16.34 -15.95 -25.32
N LEU A 111 15.93 -14.89 -26.02
CA LEU A 111 14.64 -14.26 -25.76
C LEU A 111 13.51 -15.19 -26.21
N THR A 112 12.61 -15.50 -25.29
CA THR A 112 11.34 -16.20 -25.54
C THR A 112 10.19 -15.36 -25.01
N ALA A 113 9.00 -15.58 -25.56
CA ALA A 113 7.79 -14.93 -25.08
C ALA A 113 6.61 -15.90 -25.23
N GLU A 114 5.91 -16.17 -24.14
CA GLU A 114 4.84 -17.15 -24.07
C GLU A 114 3.51 -16.42 -23.78
N PRO A 115 2.66 -16.22 -24.81
CA PRO A 115 1.36 -15.60 -24.66
C PRO A 115 0.31 -16.56 -24.12
N GLU A 116 -0.46 -16.11 -23.15
CA GLU A 116 -1.64 -16.76 -22.63
C GLU A 116 -2.85 -15.84 -22.82
N LEU A 117 -3.94 -16.38 -23.35
CA LEU A 117 -5.17 -15.63 -23.51
C LEU A 117 -5.93 -15.60 -22.17
N VAL A 118 -6.28 -14.40 -21.71
CA VAL A 118 -6.94 -14.18 -20.42
C VAL A 118 -8.08 -13.15 -20.58
N VAL A 119 -8.94 -13.08 -19.57
CA VAL A 119 -9.85 -11.95 -19.41
C VAL A 119 -9.25 -11.00 -18.38
N ASP A 120 -8.93 -9.78 -18.79
CA ASP A 120 -8.53 -8.71 -17.85
C ASP A 120 -9.77 -8.05 -17.25
N ALA A 121 -9.94 -8.18 -15.94
CA ALA A 121 -10.96 -7.49 -15.16
C ALA A 121 -10.35 -6.62 -14.03
N LEU A 122 -9.01 -6.46 -14.02
CA LEU A 122 -8.29 -5.58 -13.09
C LEU A 122 -8.26 -4.14 -13.59
N HIS A 123 -8.09 -3.94 -14.89
CA HIS A 123 -7.80 -2.63 -15.48
C HIS A 123 -9.06 -2.00 -16.11
N GLY A 124 -10.18 -1.99 -15.39
CA GLY A 124 -11.44 -1.38 -15.82
C GLY A 124 -12.49 -2.38 -16.29
N ALA A 125 -13.23 -2.06 -17.37
CA ALA A 125 -14.24 -2.98 -17.90
C ALA A 125 -13.58 -4.27 -18.39
N PRO A 126 -14.18 -5.45 -18.09
CA PRO A 126 -13.62 -6.73 -18.53
C PRO A 126 -13.40 -6.79 -20.04
N ARG A 127 -12.21 -7.22 -20.45
CA ARG A 127 -11.79 -7.31 -21.84
C ARG A 127 -10.94 -8.54 -22.10
N LEU A 128 -10.88 -8.99 -23.33
CA LEU A 128 -9.96 -10.05 -23.75
C LEU A 128 -8.56 -9.49 -23.89
N ALA A 129 -7.56 -10.16 -23.28
CA ALA A 129 -6.18 -9.72 -23.26
C ALA A 129 -5.22 -10.90 -23.46
N TRP A 130 -4.03 -10.61 -23.98
CA TRP A 130 -2.88 -11.50 -23.94
C TRP A 130 -2.01 -11.16 -22.74
N ARG A 131 -1.84 -12.09 -21.81
CA ARG A 131 -0.80 -12.06 -20.78
C ARG A 131 0.42 -12.77 -21.35
N THR A 132 1.51 -12.06 -21.61
CA THR A 132 2.70 -12.61 -22.23
C THR A 132 3.89 -12.45 -21.31
N ASN A 133 4.52 -13.55 -20.91
CA ASN A 133 5.76 -13.52 -20.15
C ASN A 133 6.93 -13.63 -21.14
N ALA A 134 7.69 -12.54 -21.29
CA ALA A 134 8.90 -12.47 -22.10
C ALA A 134 10.13 -12.66 -21.21
N VAL A 135 10.97 -13.62 -21.52
CA VAL A 135 12.18 -13.97 -20.75
C VAL A 135 13.40 -13.95 -21.65
N ALA A 136 14.52 -13.44 -21.17
CA ALA A 136 15.79 -13.41 -21.89
C ALA A 136 16.98 -13.52 -20.90
N LEU A 137 18.19 -13.57 -21.45
CA LEU A 137 19.42 -13.36 -20.70
C LEU A 137 20.04 -12.02 -21.11
N ASP A 138 20.54 -11.26 -20.14
CA ASP A 138 21.36 -10.10 -20.39
C ASP A 138 22.75 -10.48 -20.93
N PRO A 139 23.63 -9.53 -21.33
CA PRO A 139 24.96 -9.83 -21.81
C PRO A 139 25.85 -10.57 -20.80
N LEU A 140 25.59 -10.41 -19.50
CA LEU A 140 26.32 -11.08 -18.40
C LEU A 140 25.79 -12.49 -18.10
N GLY A 141 24.64 -12.86 -18.70
CA GLY A 141 24.01 -14.15 -18.51
C GLY A 141 22.94 -14.17 -17.40
N ASN A 142 22.60 -13.03 -16.83
CA ASN A 142 21.55 -12.96 -15.84
C ASN A 142 20.16 -13.05 -16.51
N PRO A 143 19.20 -13.74 -15.90
CA PRO A 143 17.84 -13.78 -16.42
C PRO A 143 17.16 -12.40 -16.26
N VAL A 144 16.43 -12.01 -17.30
CA VAL A 144 15.52 -10.85 -17.28
C VAL A 144 14.16 -11.34 -17.78
N ALA A 145 13.09 -10.90 -17.13
CA ALA A 145 11.74 -11.30 -17.51
C ALA A 145 10.75 -10.15 -17.31
N ARG A 146 9.82 -10.03 -18.28
CA ARG A 146 8.77 -9.01 -18.23
C ARG A 146 7.44 -9.62 -18.64
N THR A 147 6.43 -9.46 -17.79
CA THR A 147 5.05 -9.75 -18.15
C THR A 147 4.43 -8.52 -18.82
N VAL A 148 3.78 -8.74 -19.95
CA VAL A 148 3.09 -7.68 -20.70
C VAL A 148 1.64 -8.09 -20.89
N LEU A 149 0.73 -7.23 -20.51
CA LEU A 149 -0.70 -7.37 -20.73
C LEU A 149 -1.10 -6.51 -21.93
N THR A 150 -1.63 -7.17 -22.97
CA THR A 150 -1.96 -6.55 -24.25
C THR A 150 -3.42 -6.81 -24.60
N ASP A 151 -4.17 -5.79 -24.97
CA ASP A 151 -5.54 -5.93 -25.46
C ASP A 151 -5.57 -6.86 -26.69
N ALA A 152 -6.33 -7.94 -26.59
CA ALA A 152 -6.35 -8.99 -27.62
C ALA A 152 -7.10 -8.59 -28.90
N GLY A 153 -7.82 -7.49 -28.89
CA GLY A 153 -8.48 -6.94 -30.08
C GLY A 153 -7.61 -5.92 -30.81
N THR A 154 -7.05 -4.96 -30.06
CA THR A 154 -6.37 -3.79 -30.62
C THR A 154 -4.85 -3.89 -30.65
N GLY A 155 -4.25 -4.73 -29.82
CA GLY A 155 -2.80 -4.79 -29.61
C GLY A 155 -2.25 -3.66 -28.73
N ALA A 156 -3.11 -2.84 -28.12
CA ALA A 156 -2.68 -1.80 -27.19
C ALA A 156 -2.17 -2.43 -25.89
N ARG A 157 -1.05 -1.92 -25.38
CA ARG A 157 -0.55 -2.34 -24.06
C ARG A 157 -1.51 -1.85 -23.00
N ILE A 158 -1.99 -2.76 -22.14
CA ILE A 158 -2.80 -2.47 -20.97
C ILE A 158 -1.86 -2.18 -19.79
N ASP A 159 -0.92 -3.11 -19.53
CA ASP A 159 0.06 -2.99 -18.45
C ASP A 159 1.34 -3.77 -18.79
N ALA A 160 2.43 -3.54 -18.05
CA ALA A 160 3.65 -4.32 -18.15
C ALA A 160 4.52 -4.14 -16.90
N TRP A 161 5.00 -5.25 -16.33
CA TRP A 161 5.88 -5.27 -15.16
C TRP A 161 7.01 -6.29 -15.33
N ASP A 162 8.15 -6.03 -14.67
CA ASP A 162 9.26 -6.97 -14.66
C ASP A 162 8.96 -8.14 -13.71
N SER A 163 9.16 -9.36 -14.20
CA SER A 163 8.81 -10.59 -13.48
C SER A 163 10.00 -11.24 -12.79
N LEU A 164 11.21 -10.85 -13.17
CA LEU A 164 12.47 -11.24 -12.56
C LEU A 164 13.38 -10.01 -12.53
N GLU A 165 13.72 -9.58 -11.35
CA GLU A 165 14.69 -8.53 -11.13
C GLU A 165 15.76 -9.05 -10.18
N SER A 166 17.04 -8.87 -10.52
CA SER A 166 18.14 -9.13 -9.60
C SER A 166 18.32 -7.92 -8.69
N ALA A 167 18.11 -8.08 -7.40
CA ALA A 167 18.44 -7.04 -6.42
C ALA A 167 19.94 -6.98 -6.20
N ALA A 168 20.47 -5.75 -6.11
CA ALA A 168 21.77 -5.47 -5.54
C ALA A 168 21.60 -4.93 -4.12
N GLU A 169 22.54 -5.27 -3.26
CA GLU A 169 22.63 -4.67 -1.92
C GLU A 169 23.39 -3.37 -2.01
N GLY A 170 22.77 -2.29 -1.54
CA GLY A 170 23.34 -0.97 -1.41
C GLY A 170 23.06 -0.40 -0.03
N ASP A 171 23.53 0.80 0.20
CA ASP A 171 23.21 1.59 1.38
C ASP A 171 22.96 3.06 1.02
N GLY A 172 22.26 3.76 1.91
CA GLY A 172 22.02 5.17 1.74
C GLY A 172 22.17 5.94 3.04
N LYS A 173 22.75 7.14 2.94
CA LYS A 173 22.76 8.13 4.02
C LYS A 173 21.48 8.94 3.92
N SER A 174 20.53 8.62 4.76
CA SER A 174 19.24 9.27 4.84
C SER A 174 19.31 10.59 5.61
N LEU A 175 18.28 11.42 5.51
CA LEU A 175 18.17 12.67 6.28
C LEU A 175 17.86 12.39 7.75
N TYR A 176 17.09 11.34 8.04
CA TYR A 176 16.48 11.11 9.36
C TYR A 176 16.89 9.78 9.99
N GLY A 177 16.99 8.70 9.22
CA GLY A 177 17.28 7.36 9.70
C GLY A 177 18.76 6.97 9.77
N GLY A 178 19.70 7.90 9.46
CA GLY A 178 21.14 7.60 9.42
C GLY A 178 21.54 6.81 8.18
N THR A 179 22.45 5.86 8.31
CA THR A 179 22.81 4.97 7.19
C THR A 179 21.87 3.76 7.19
N VAL A 180 21.14 3.57 6.11
CA VAL A 180 20.11 2.53 5.97
C VAL A 180 20.42 1.58 4.82
N PRO A 181 20.06 0.30 4.92
CA PRO A 181 20.20 -0.64 3.82
C PRO A 181 19.18 -0.34 2.72
N LEU A 182 19.57 -0.55 1.46
CA LEU A 182 18.71 -0.41 0.30
C LEU A 182 18.84 -1.64 -0.59
N ARG A 183 17.73 -1.99 -1.25
CA ARG A 183 17.73 -2.93 -2.37
C ARG A 183 17.57 -2.12 -3.66
N THR A 184 18.46 -2.35 -4.60
CA THR A 184 18.56 -1.55 -5.82
C THR A 184 18.62 -2.46 -7.05
N THR A 185 18.37 -1.90 -8.22
CA THR A 185 18.42 -2.64 -9.48
C THR A 185 19.65 -2.24 -10.29
N PRO A 186 20.56 -3.16 -10.62
CA PRO A 186 21.67 -2.87 -11.53
C PRO A 186 21.20 -2.39 -12.89
N SER A 187 21.81 -1.33 -13.44
CA SER A 187 21.46 -0.75 -14.73
C SER A 187 22.72 -0.31 -15.50
N GLY A 188 23.24 -1.20 -16.32
CA GLY A 188 24.51 -0.99 -17.04
C GLY A 188 25.69 -0.89 -16.06
N SER A 189 26.33 0.28 -16.01
CA SER A 189 27.44 0.56 -15.09
C SER A 189 27.00 1.33 -13.84
N SER A 190 25.70 1.43 -13.56
CA SER A 190 25.11 2.14 -12.44
C SER A 190 24.00 1.31 -11.79
N TYR A 191 23.38 1.87 -10.76
CA TYR A 191 22.25 1.29 -10.04
C TYR A 191 21.07 2.25 -10.11
N GLN A 192 19.86 1.70 -10.13
CA GLN A 192 18.61 2.43 -9.99
C GLN A 192 18.08 2.30 -8.58
N LEU A 193 17.55 3.37 -8.02
CA LEU A 193 16.85 3.34 -6.73
C LEU A 193 15.47 2.70 -6.92
N LYS A 194 15.49 1.41 -7.15
CA LYS A 194 14.37 0.55 -7.43
C LYS A 194 14.57 -0.81 -6.78
N ASP A 195 13.65 -1.22 -5.94
CA ASP A 195 13.71 -2.50 -5.24
C ASP A 195 12.90 -3.58 -5.98
N PRO A 196 13.55 -4.53 -6.62
CA PRO A 196 12.87 -5.64 -7.30
C PRO A 196 12.27 -6.67 -6.34
N THR A 197 12.70 -6.69 -5.07
CA THR A 197 12.23 -7.68 -4.09
C THR A 197 10.89 -7.29 -3.46
N ARG A 198 10.50 -6.02 -3.59
CA ARG A 198 9.25 -5.46 -3.06
C ARG A 198 8.35 -4.93 -4.18
N GLY A 199 8.04 -5.81 -5.14
CA GLY A 199 7.13 -5.52 -6.26
C GLY A 199 7.66 -4.48 -7.24
N GLY A 200 8.96 -4.18 -7.23
CA GLY A 200 9.58 -3.18 -8.09
C GLY A 200 9.29 -1.73 -7.63
N THR A 201 9.08 -1.50 -6.32
CA THR A 201 8.99 -0.14 -5.77
C THR A 201 10.21 0.68 -6.15
N TYR A 202 10.02 1.95 -6.50
CA TYR A 202 11.13 2.81 -6.85
C TYR A 202 10.91 4.24 -6.37
N THR A 203 11.99 4.98 -6.26
CA THR A 203 11.94 6.41 -5.96
C THR A 203 12.46 7.22 -7.14
N GLY A 204 11.63 8.17 -7.58
CA GLY A 204 11.89 9.06 -8.68
C GLY A 204 11.86 10.53 -8.25
N ASP A 205 12.63 11.36 -9.00
CA ASP A 205 12.73 12.80 -8.80
C ASP A 205 11.63 13.51 -9.58
N ALA A 206 10.77 14.27 -8.90
CA ALA A 206 9.75 15.13 -9.50
C ALA A 206 10.31 16.45 -10.06
N GLN A 207 11.62 16.73 -9.90
CA GLN A 207 12.32 17.87 -10.47
C GLN A 207 11.72 19.23 -10.08
N ASN A 208 11.21 19.33 -8.86
CA ASN A 208 10.49 20.49 -8.33
C ASN A 208 9.27 20.92 -9.16
N ARG A 209 8.68 19.99 -9.91
CA ARG A 209 7.44 20.20 -10.67
C ARG A 209 6.24 19.67 -9.88
N THR A 210 5.07 20.19 -10.23
CA THR A 210 3.77 19.74 -9.68
C THR A 210 2.91 19.17 -10.79
N ASP A 211 1.93 18.38 -10.40
CA ASP A 211 0.86 17.93 -11.29
C ASP A 211 0.01 19.11 -11.76
N LEU A 212 -0.37 19.12 -13.02
CA LEU A 212 -1.36 20.06 -13.56
C LEU A 212 -2.68 19.34 -13.66
N CYS A 213 -3.57 19.56 -12.69
CA CYS A 213 -4.89 18.97 -12.63
C CYS A 213 -5.96 20.02 -12.80
N VAL A 214 -7.00 19.71 -13.59
CA VAL A 214 -8.18 20.58 -13.83
C VAL A 214 -9.43 19.77 -13.55
N LEU A 215 -10.30 20.28 -12.68
CA LEU A 215 -11.54 19.62 -12.27
C LEU A 215 -11.35 18.16 -11.81
N GLY A 216 -10.29 17.90 -11.06
CA GLY A 216 -9.97 16.56 -10.54
C GLY A 216 -9.32 15.60 -11.56
N VAL A 217 -9.04 16.05 -12.76
CA VAL A 217 -8.33 15.27 -13.79
C VAL A 217 -6.95 15.86 -14.01
N CYS A 218 -5.91 15.05 -13.78
CA CYS A 218 -4.52 15.47 -13.99
C CYS A 218 -4.17 15.34 -15.48
N LEU A 219 -4.02 16.48 -16.14
CA LEU A 219 -3.67 16.59 -17.56
C LEU A 219 -2.17 16.33 -17.79
N VAL A 220 -1.33 16.74 -16.85
CA VAL A 220 0.11 16.52 -16.85
C VAL A 220 0.51 16.14 -15.44
N ARG A 221 1.22 15.04 -15.28
CA ARG A 221 1.83 14.66 -14.00
C ARG A 221 3.26 15.13 -13.91
N ALA A 222 3.70 15.48 -12.71
CA ALA A 222 5.10 15.72 -12.43
C ALA A 222 5.93 14.49 -12.82
N PRO A 223 7.16 14.66 -13.29
CA PRO A 223 8.02 13.53 -13.62
C PRO A 223 8.27 12.66 -12.39
N SER A 224 8.64 11.41 -12.63
CA SER A 224 9.16 10.48 -11.63
C SER A 224 10.38 9.80 -12.23
N THR A 225 11.42 10.61 -12.46
CA THR A 225 12.67 10.11 -13.04
C THR A 225 13.39 9.29 -11.98
N VAL A 226 13.49 7.97 -12.19
CA VAL A 226 14.18 7.06 -11.26
C VAL A 226 15.59 7.56 -11.01
N LEU A 227 15.96 7.70 -9.75
CA LEU A 227 17.32 8.11 -9.39
C LEU A 227 18.30 6.98 -9.73
N THR A 228 19.49 7.38 -10.16
CA THR A 228 20.59 6.46 -10.46
C THR A 228 21.86 6.87 -9.73
N ASP A 229 22.63 5.86 -9.33
CA ASP A 229 23.90 6.05 -8.66
C ASP A 229 24.96 5.12 -9.25
N ALA A 230 26.23 5.53 -9.23
CA ALA A 230 27.31 4.81 -9.90
C ALA A 230 27.93 3.70 -9.04
N ASP A 231 27.93 3.84 -7.71
CA ASP A 231 28.64 2.96 -6.80
C ASP A 231 27.71 2.27 -5.75
N ASN A 232 26.41 2.55 -5.84
CA ASN A 232 25.37 2.01 -4.96
C ASN A 232 25.44 2.47 -3.50
N HIS A 233 26.09 3.64 -3.27
CA HIS A 233 26.16 4.33 -1.98
C HIS A 233 25.44 5.68 -2.09
N TRP A 234 24.20 5.70 -1.66
CA TRP A 234 23.24 6.76 -1.97
C TRP A 234 23.25 7.88 -0.94
N GLY A 235 23.21 9.12 -1.40
CA GLY A 235 23.02 10.29 -0.56
C GLY A 235 24.20 10.66 0.33
N THR A 236 24.11 11.81 0.95
CA THR A 236 25.12 12.34 1.88
C THR A 236 24.60 12.53 3.30
N GLY A 237 23.28 12.37 3.50
CA GLY A 237 22.59 12.64 4.76
C GLY A 237 22.27 14.12 4.98
N THR A 238 22.31 14.93 3.93
CA THR A 238 22.00 16.36 3.99
C THR A 238 20.95 16.74 2.95
N ALA A 239 20.16 17.79 3.23
CA ALA A 239 19.10 18.24 2.35
C ALA A 239 19.60 18.92 1.05
N ASP A 240 20.88 19.25 0.98
CA ASP A 240 21.52 19.80 -0.23
C ASP A 240 21.75 18.72 -1.30
N ASP A 241 21.75 17.46 -0.90
CA ASP A 241 21.86 16.32 -1.79
C ASP A 241 20.49 15.67 -2.01
N ARG A 242 20.02 15.70 -3.24
CA ARG A 242 18.70 15.20 -3.64
C ARG A 242 18.53 13.70 -3.39
N ALA A 243 19.62 12.92 -3.48
CA ALA A 243 19.54 11.48 -3.21
C ALA A 243 19.21 11.19 -1.74
N SER A 244 19.59 12.07 -0.80
CA SER A 244 19.33 11.84 0.63
C SER A 244 17.84 11.74 0.96
N ALA A 245 17.00 12.64 0.42
CA ALA A 245 15.54 12.55 0.60
C ALA A 245 14.94 11.33 -0.12
N ALA A 246 15.53 10.95 -1.26
CA ALA A 246 15.10 9.74 -1.97
C ALA A 246 15.45 8.45 -1.21
N VAL A 247 16.55 8.44 -0.47
CA VAL A 247 16.93 7.34 0.44
C VAL A 247 15.87 7.15 1.52
N ASP A 248 15.46 8.24 2.20
CA ASP A 248 14.40 8.15 3.23
C ASP A 248 13.09 7.62 2.65
N ALA A 249 12.64 8.16 1.50
CA ALA A 249 11.40 7.73 0.86
C ALA A 249 11.45 6.25 0.44
N GLN A 250 12.57 5.78 -0.13
CA GLN A 250 12.74 4.37 -0.50
C GLN A 250 12.78 3.49 0.73
N TYR A 251 13.60 3.83 1.72
CA TYR A 251 13.71 3.10 2.97
C TYR A 251 12.36 3.01 3.70
N GLY A 252 11.65 4.13 3.80
CA GLY A 252 10.31 4.17 4.42
C GLY A 252 9.32 3.25 3.70
N THR A 253 9.35 3.23 2.36
CA THR A 253 8.53 2.32 1.57
C THR A 253 8.92 0.86 1.79
N ASP A 254 10.21 0.55 1.83
CA ASP A 254 10.74 -0.80 1.99
C ASP A 254 10.38 -1.37 3.37
N VAL A 255 10.55 -0.58 4.44
CA VAL A 255 10.19 -0.98 5.81
C VAL A 255 8.68 -1.15 5.96
N THR A 256 7.89 -0.25 5.39
CA THR A 256 6.43 -0.34 5.42
C THR A 256 5.93 -1.59 4.69
N TRP A 257 6.51 -1.90 3.55
CA TRP A 257 6.23 -3.15 2.82
C TRP A 257 6.53 -4.37 3.69
N ASP A 258 7.72 -4.40 4.32
CA ASP A 258 8.13 -5.51 5.18
C ASP A 258 7.23 -5.65 6.39
N TYR A 259 6.85 -4.56 7.04
CA TYR A 259 5.88 -4.59 8.14
C TYR A 259 4.57 -5.25 7.74
N TYR A 260 3.95 -4.79 6.65
CA TYR A 260 2.67 -5.37 6.21
C TYR A 260 2.80 -6.83 5.78
N ARG A 261 3.94 -7.22 5.17
CA ARG A 261 4.21 -8.61 4.80
C ARG A 261 4.45 -9.50 6.02
N ASP A 262 5.34 -9.09 6.90
CA ASP A 262 5.88 -9.95 7.97
C ASP A 262 4.91 -10.02 9.16
N VAL A 263 4.19 -8.94 9.44
CA VAL A 263 3.23 -8.88 10.56
C VAL A 263 1.82 -9.32 10.11
N HIS A 264 1.39 -8.88 8.93
CA HIS A 264 0.00 -9.09 8.49
C HIS A 264 -0.15 -9.99 7.26
N GLY A 265 0.93 -10.55 6.73
CA GLY A 265 0.91 -11.41 5.55
C GLY A 265 0.47 -10.71 4.26
N ARG A 266 0.53 -9.36 4.24
CA ARG A 266 0.07 -8.55 3.10
C ARG A 266 1.22 -8.19 2.18
N SER A 267 1.21 -8.68 0.95
CA SER A 267 2.22 -8.38 -0.07
C SER A 267 1.87 -7.08 -0.81
N GLY A 268 2.46 -5.96 -0.37
CA GLY A 268 2.27 -4.65 -0.97
C GLY A 268 0.94 -3.97 -0.65
N ILE A 269 0.77 -2.74 -1.14
CA ILE A 269 -0.38 -1.87 -0.85
C ILE A 269 -1.72 -2.54 -1.22
N ALA A 270 -1.83 -3.09 -2.42
CA ALA A 270 -3.05 -3.76 -2.88
C ALA A 270 -3.16 -5.22 -2.41
N GLY A 271 -2.13 -5.78 -1.76
CA GLY A 271 -2.07 -7.18 -1.36
C GLY A 271 -1.84 -8.16 -2.51
N ASP A 272 -1.47 -7.67 -3.67
CA ASP A 272 -1.27 -8.42 -4.93
C ASP A 272 0.21 -8.54 -5.35
N GLY A 273 1.13 -8.06 -4.52
CA GLY A 273 2.57 -8.04 -4.78
C GLY A 273 3.03 -6.93 -5.72
N ARG A 274 2.14 -6.05 -6.17
CA ARG A 274 2.49 -4.90 -7.02
C ARG A 274 3.15 -3.80 -6.19
N GLY A 275 4.31 -3.31 -6.66
CA GLY A 275 4.98 -2.15 -6.09
C GLY A 275 4.28 -0.83 -6.43
N SER A 276 4.40 0.13 -5.54
CA SER A 276 4.10 1.55 -5.77
C SER A 276 5.38 2.29 -6.16
N TYR A 277 5.33 3.62 -6.21
CA TYR A 277 6.55 4.42 -6.36
C TYR A 277 6.47 5.73 -5.60
N ASN A 278 7.63 6.29 -5.30
CA ASN A 278 7.79 7.56 -4.63
C ASN A 278 8.14 8.66 -5.63
N ARG A 279 7.61 9.86 -5.42
CA ARG A 279 8.03 11.10 -6.08
C ARG A 279 8.56 12.03 -5.01
N VAL A 280 9.87 12.20 -4.94
CA VAL A 280 10.51 13.20 -4.06
C VAL A 280 10.75 14.52 -4.80
N HIS A 281 11.01 15.59 -4.07
CA HIS A 281 11.23 16.94 -4.62
C HIS A 281 10.03 17.43 -5.43
N TYR A 282 8.83 17.22 -4.91
CA TYR A 282 7.61 17.67 -5.55
C TYR A 282 7.37 19.16 -5.26
N GLY A 283 7.19 19.95 -6.31
CA GLY A 283 6.98 21.40 -6.22
C GLY A 283 8.21 22.17 -5.71
N THR A 284 8.00 23.42 -5.37
CA THR A 284 9.03 24.29 -4.80
C THR A 284 8.58 24.75 -3.42
N ARG A 285 9.37 24.44 -2.38
CA ARG A 285 9.03 24.74 -0.98
C ARG A 285 7.65 24.17 -0.61
N TYR A 286 7.34 22.99 -1.09
CA TYR A 286 6.04 22.35 -0.90
C TYR A 286 5.97 21.68 0.47
N ASN A 287 5.08 22.18 1.32
CA ASN A 287 4.93 21.77 2.73
C ASN A 287 3.88 20.66 2.90
N ASN A 288 3.91 19.64 2.05
CA ASN A 288 3.01 18.50 2.17
C ASN A 288 3.62 17.23 1.59
N ALA A 289 3.08 16.08 2.01
CA ALA A 289 3.21 14.78 1.38
C ALA A 289 1.81 14.25 1.07
N PHE A 290 1.65 13.32 0.16
CA PHE A 290 0.35 12.70 -0.15
C PHE A 290 0.47 11.41 -0.94
N TRP A 291 -0.48 10.51 -0.70
CA TRP A 291 -0.79 9.37 -1.55
C TRP A 291 -1.76 9.79 -2.67
N ASP A 292 -1.61 9.22 -3.86
CA ASP A 292 -2.53 9.41 -4.99
C ASP A 292 -2.87 8.05 -5.64
N ASP A 293 -4.10 7.60 -5.44
CA ASP A 293 -4.64 6.36 -6.05
C ASP A 293 -4.57 6.38 -7.59
N GLY A 294 -4.64 7.58 -8.20
CA GLY A 294 -4.62 7.72 -9.66
C GLY A 294 -3.27 7.43 -10.29
N CYS A 295 -2.16 7.58 -9.55
CA CYS A 295 -0.83 7.13 -9.97
C CYS A 295 -0.35 5.89 -9.23
N PHE A 296 -1.03 5.50 -8.17
CA PHE A 296 -0.60 4.47 -7.24
C PHE A 296 0.77 4.80 -6.65
N CYS A 297 0.91 6.01 -6.13
CA CYS A 297 2.21 6.56 -5.72
C CYS A 297 2.13 7.47 -4.49
N MET A 298 3.23 7.54 -3.75
CA MET A 298 3.49 8.53 -2.72
C MET A 298 4.21 9.73 -3.32
N THR A 299 3.97 10.92 -2.79
CA THR A 299 4.56 12.18 -3.26
C THR A 299 4.96 13.04 -2.08
N TYR A 300 6.20 13.55 -2.11
CA TYR A 300 6.81 14.25 -0.99
C TYR A 300 7.41 15.59 -1.43
N GLY A 301 7.06 16.66 -0.71
CA GLY A 301 7.68 17.96 -0.83
C GLY A 301 8.94 18.08 0.02
N ASP A 302 9.81 19.03 -0.35
CA ASP A 302 11.05 19.32 0.39
C ASP A 302 10.84 20.22 1.61
N GLY A 303 9.61 20.65 1.85
CA GLY A 303 9.34 21.67 2.84
C GLY A 303 9.86 23.06 2.44
N ASP A 304 9.55 24.04 3.26
CA ASP A 304 10.02 25.43 3.04
C ASP A 304 11.37 25.73 3.71
N GLY A 305 11.91 24.74 4.44
CA GLY A 305 13.17 24.84 5.19
C GLY A 305 13.04 25.61 6.52
N THR A 306 11.87 26.19 6.82
CA THR A 306 11.60 27.00 8.02
C THR A 306 10.58 26.31 8.92
N THR A 307 9.47 25.87 8.35
CA THR A 307 8.38 25.15 9.02
C THR A 307 8.62 23.65 8.96
N PHE A 308 8.99 23.18 7.75
CA PHE A 308 9.29 21.77 7.49
C PHE A 308 10.59 21.61 6.72
N GLY A 309 11.28 20.50 6.99
CA GLY A 309 12.26 19.91 6.07
C GLY A 309 11.56 19.00 5.05
N PRO A 310 12.30 18.21 4.27
CA PRO A 310 11.72 17.20 3.39
C PRO A 310 10.80 16.24 4.16
N LEU A 311 9.57 16.06 3.66
CA LEU A 311 8.53 15.31 4.37
C LEU A 311 8.63 13.80 4.07
N VAL A 312 9.78 13.22 4.35
CA VAL A 312 10.15 11.84 3.99
C VAL A 312 10.59 10.99 5.19
N SER A 313 10.32 11.43 6.45
CA SER A 313 10.60 10.60 7.63
C SER A 313 9.86 9.26 7.54
N LEU A 314 10.32 8.27 8.27
CA LEU A 314 9.82 6.89 8.19
C LEU A 314 8.31 6.82 8.47
N ASP A 315 7.86 7.46 9.53
CA ASP A 315 6.46 7.53 9.92
C ASP A 315 5.59 8.24 8.87
N VAL A 316 6.08 9.35 8.26
CA VAL A 316 5.40 10.05 7.15
C VAL A 316 5.33 9.18 5.91
N ALA A 317 6.43 8.50 5.54
CA ALA A 317 6.43 7.60 4.40
C ALA A 317 5.46 6.41 4.60
N ALA A 318 5.42 5.86 5.81
CA ALA A 318 4.49 4.80 6.17
C ALA A 318 3.03 5.29 6.23
N HIS A 319 2.80 6.52 6.69
CA HIS A 319 1.50 7.18 6.66
C HIS A 319 0.95 7.27 5.23
N GLU A 320 1.74 7.78 4.29
CA GLU A 320 1.31 7.93 2.91
C GLU A 320 1.05 6.57 2.23
N MET A 321 1.94 5.59 2.46
CA MET A 321 1.75 4.24 1.93
C MET A 321 0.50 3.57 2.52
N THR A 322 0.17 3.85 3.77
CA THR A 322 -1.01 3.31 4.45
C THR A 322 -2.32 3.88 3.90
N HIS A 323 -2.35 5.11 3.37
CA HIS A 323 -3.51 5.59 2.62
C HIS A 323 -3.84 4.66 1.45
N GLY A 324 -2.83 4.17 0.73
CA GLY A 324 -3.00 3.18 -0.32
C GLY A 324 -3.52 1.83 0.20
N VAL A 325 -3.06 1.38 1.37
CA VAL A 325 -3.61 0.18 2.02
C VAL A 325 -5.08 0.39 2.40
N THR A 326 -5.42 1.54 2.97
CA THR A 326 -6.81 1.91 3.31
C THR A 326 -7.69 1.94 2.05
N SER A 327 -7.24 2.57 0.96
CA SER A 327 -7.96 2.60 -0.32
C SER A 327 -8.20 1.20 -0.90
N SER A 328 -7.23 0.30 -0.71
CA SER A 328 -7.29 -1.07 -1.22
C SER A 328 -8.06 -2.04 -0.31
N THR A 329 -8.52 -1.61 0.86
CA THR A 329 -9.22 -2.43 1.87
C THR A 329 -10.58 -1.84 2.22
N ALA A 330 -10.69 -1.10 3.34
CA ALA A 330 -11.94 -0.47 3.76
C ALA A 330 -12.39 0.65 2.83
N ALA A 331 -11.47 1.25 2.08
CA ALA A 331 -11.72 2.39 1.19
C ALA A 331 -12.44 3.55 1.90
N LEU A 332 -12.04 3.86 3.13
CA LEU A 332 -12.66 4.91 3.96
C LEU A 332 -12.72 6.23 3.20
N THR A 333 -13.93 6.77 3.04
CA THR A 333 -14.16 8.03 2.34
C THR A 333 -13.43 9.18 3.05
N TYR A 334 -12.66 9.96 2.31
CA TYR A 334 -11.81 11.03 2.85
C TYR A 334 -12.61 12.29 3.20
N SER A 335 -13.65 12.14 4.04
CA SER A 335 -14.45 13.25 4.57
C SER A 335 -15.22 12.84 5.83
N GLY A 336 -15.54 13.81 6.69
CA GLY A 336 -16.24 13.55 7.94
C GLY A 336 -15.51 12.58 8.87
N GLU A 337 -16.23 11.78 9.62
CA GLU A 337 -15.64 10.82 10.56
C GLU A 337 -14.85 9.70 9.86
N SER A 338 -15.31 9.23 8.71
CA SER A 338 -14.55 8.24 7.91
C SER A 338 -13.23 8.79 7.40
N GLY A 339 -13.16 10.09 7.10
CA GLY A 339 -11.92 10.77 6.73
C GLY A 339 -10.95 10.86 7.93
N GLY A 340 -11.46 11.17 9.13
CA GLY A 340 -10.65 11.15 10.35
C GLY A 340 -10.11 9.75 10.68
N LEU A 341 -10.90 8.70 10.42
CA LEU A 341 -10.45 7.30 10.55
C LEU A 341 -9.41 6.92 9.49
N ASN A 342 -9.54 7.44 8.27
CA ASN A 342 -8.54 7.24 7.21
C ASN A 342 -7.19 7.82 7.63
N GLU A 343 -7.15 9.07 8.08
CA GLU A 343 -5.96 9.73 8.61
C GLU A 343 -5.37 8.98 9.82
N ALA A 344 -6.21 8.65 10.79
CA ALA A 344 -5.77 7.94 11.98
C ALA A 344 -5.19 6.55 11.66
N THR A 345 -5.76 5.85 10.68
CA THR A 345 -5.21 4.57 10.22
C THR A 345 -3.79 4.74 9.71
N SER A 346 -3.53 5.80 8.95
CA SER A 346 -2.20 6.14 8.45
C SER A 346 -1.24 6.50 9.59
N ASP A 347 -1.66 7.27 10.58
CA ASP A 347 -0.84 7.60 11.76
C ASP A 347 -0.54 6.37 12.63
N ILE A 348 -1.54 5.52 12.87
CA ILE A 348 -1.38 4.30 13.66
C ILE A 348 -0.33 3.39 13.04
N PHE A 349 -0.44 3.12 11.75
CA PHE A 349 0.54 2.28 11.07
C PHE A 349 1.86 2.99 10.84
N GLY A 350 1.88 4.32 10.69
CA GLY A 350 3.10 5.13 10.67
C GLY A 350 3.95 4.87 11.92
N ALA A 351 3.35 5.06 13.09
CA ALA A 351 4.02 4.77 14.37
C ALA A 351 4.43 3.29 14.52
N LEU A 352 3.55 2.34 14.14
CA LEU A 352 3.86 0.90 14.26
C LEU A 352 4.99 0.45 13.33
N VAL A 353 5.09 1.03 12.14
CA VAL A 353 6.18 0.78 11.18
C VAL A 353 7.50 1.31 11.73
N GLU A 354 7.49 2.46 12.38
CA GLU A 354 8.68 3.02 13.02
C GLU A 354 9.19 2.12 14.16
N TRP A 355 8.27 1.60 14.98
CA TRP A 355 8.62 0.56 15.97
C TRP A 355 9.17 -0.71 15.33
N HIS A 356 8.63 -1.13 14.19
CA HIS A 356 9.09 -2.31 13.47
C HIS A 356 10.49 -2.13 12.88
N ALA A 357 10.84 -0.93 12.44
CA ALA A 357 12.15 -0.60 11.90
C ALA A 357 13.28 -0.78 12.89
N ASP A 358 13.00 -0.61 14.19
CA ASP A 358 13.99 -0.65 15.30
C ASP A 358 15.25 0.17 14.97
N ASN A 359 15.04 1.37 14.39
CA ASN A 359 16.11 2.24 13.95
C ASN A 359 16.64 3.08 15.13
N ALA A 360 17.92 2.92 15.48
CA ALA A 360 18.51 3.64 16.61
C ALA A 360 18.62 5.16 16.41
N THR A 361 18.60 5.66 15.15
CA THR A 361 18.65 7.10 14.82
C THR A 361 17.26 7.72 14.87
N ASP A 362 16.25 6.93 14.57
CA ASP A 362 14.83 7.28 14.56
C ASP A 362 14.05 6.16 15.29
N PRO A 363 14.13 6.11 16.62
CA PRO A 363 13.48 5.07 17.40
C PRO A 363 11.98 5.31 17.45
N GLY A 364 11.20 4.23 17.36
CA GLY A 364 9.75 4.30 17.38
C GLY A 364 9.17 5.02 18.58
N ASP A 365 8.16 5.83 18.34
CA ASP A 365 7.44 6.59 19.34
C ASP A 365 5.96 6.81 18.96
N TYR A 366 5.26 7.76 19.54
CA TYR A 366 3.86 8.12 19.25
C TYR A 366 3.72 9.59 18.84
N LEU A 367 4.79 10.15 18.31
CA LEU A 367 4.80 11.44 17.63
C LEU A 367 4.70 11.16 16.13
N ILE A 368 4.06 12.02 15.38
CA ILE A 368 3.96 11.89 13.93
C ILE A 368 4.65 13.11 13.31
N GLY A 369 5.65 12.87 12.48
CA GLY A 369 6.39 13.90 11.75
C GLY A 369 7.33 14.72 12.63
N GLU A 370 7.82 14.21 13.74
CA GLU A 370 8.72 14.94 14.64
C GLU A 370 10.08 15.23 13.99
N LYS A 371 10.52 14.39 13.05
CA LYS A 371 11.78 14.64 12.31
C LYS A 371 11.64 15.70 11.22
N VAL A 372 10.47 15.83 10.62
CA VAL A 372 10.26 16.77 9.51
C VAL A 372 10.00 18.19 9.98
N VAL A 373 9.50 18.41 11.22
CA VAL A 373 9.24 19.75 11.75
C VAL A 373 10.52 20.53 11.99
N ARG A 374 10.43 21.85 11.83
CA ARG A 374 11.53 22.80 12.05
C ARG A 374 11.09 23.82 13.11
N PRO A 375 12.03 24.58 13.69
CA PRO A 375 11.69 25.55 14.74
C PRO A 375 10.57 26.54 14.38
N GLY A 376 10.40 26.86 13.10
CA GLY A 376 9.32 27.73 12.60
C GLY A 376 7.92 27.11 12.71
N PHE A 377 7.80 25.80 12.93
CA PHE A 377 6.53 25.15 13.17
C PHE A 377 5.98 25.41 14.57
N GLY A 378 6.87 25.62 15.55
CA GLY A 378 6.50 25.96 16.91
C GLY A 378 5.99 24.79 17.78
N ARG A 379 6.05 23.57 17.27
CA ARG A 379 5.69 22.31 17.95
C ARG A 379 6.75 21.25 17.68
N ASP A 380 6.75 20.19 18.52
CA ASP A 380 7.71 19.09 18.46
C ASP A 380 7.37 17.98 17.44
N ALA A 381 6.14 17.95 16.97
CA ALA A 381 5.66 17.00 15.95
C ALA A 381 4.48 17.59 15.18
N LEU A 382 4.11 16.97 14.07
CA LEU A 382 2.86 17.27 13.34
C LEU A 382 1.65 16.94 14.23
N ARG A 383 1.62 15.74 14.79
CA ARG A 383 0.57 15.23 15.68
C ARG A 383 1.19 14.43 16.82
N ARG A 384 0.46 14.33 17.92
CA ARG A 384 0.78 13.47 19.06
C ARG A 384 -0.38 12.53 19.31
N MET A 385 -0.10 11.24 19.45
CA MET A 385 -1.15 10.24 19.65
C MET A 385 -1.62 10.14 21.09
N ASP A 386 -0.75 10.45 22.07
CA ASP A 386 -1.09 10.40 23.50
C ASP A 386 -2.09 11.49 23.94
N ARG A 387 -2.00 12.65 23.33
CA ARG A 387 -2.81 13.83 23.66
C ARG A 387 -2.87 14.76 22.45
N PRO A 388 -3.68 14.42 21.45
CA PRO A 388 -3.79 15.17 20.20
C PRO A 388 -4.05 16.65 20.39
N SER A 389 -4.91 17.03 21.34
CA SER A 389 -5.29 18.43 21.65
C SER A 389 -4.13 19.35 22.05
N ARG A 390 -2.93 18.81 22.30
CA ARG A 390 -1.73 19.63 22.58
C ARG A 390 -1.33 20.49 21.39
N ASP A 391 -1.80 20.16 20.20
CA ASP A 391 -1.61 20.98 19.00
C ASP A 391 -2.57 22.19 18.93
N GLY A 392 -3.57 22.25 19.80
CA GLY A 392 -4.56 23.32 19.89
C GLY A 392 -5.73 23.20 18.90
N SER A 393 -5.78 22.14 18.09
CA SER A 393 -6.79 21.94 17.03
C SER A 393 -7.39 20.55 17.01
N SER A 394 -6.59 19.52 17.27
CA SER A 394 -7.03 18.12 17.22
C SER A 394 -7.92 17.74 18.41
N ALA A 395 -8.82 16.81 18.19
CA ALA A 395 -9.73 16.29 19.20
C ALA A 395 -9.12 15.07 19.91
N ASP A 396 -9.09 15.08 21.26
CA ASP A 396 -8.74 13.88 22.04
C ASP A 396 -9.89 12.88 22.11
N CYS A 397 -11.13 13.38 22.09
CA CYS A 397 -12.33 12.60 22.37
C CYS A 397 -13.42 12.86 21.33
N TRP A 398 -14.21 11.83 21.08
CA TRP A 398 -15.35 11.94 20.20
C TRP A 398 -16.41 12.91 20.73
N SER A 399 -17.00 13.68 19.84
CA SER A 399 -18.18 14.51 20.07
C SER A 399 -19.10 14.45 18.86
N THR A 400 -20.33 14.92 19.01
CA THR A 400 -21.31 14.96 17.91
C THR A 400 -20.91 15.88 16.75
N THR A 401 -19.87 16.67 16.91
CA THR A 401 -19.30 17.56 15.89
C THR A 401 -17.97 17.04 15.32
N ALA A 402 -17.58 15.81 15.67
CA ALA A 402 -16.32 15.23 15.19
C ALA A 402 -16.24 15.19 13.65
N GLY A 403 -17.37 14.91 12.99
CA GLY A 403 -17.44 14.90 11.52
C GLY A 403 -17.38 16.26 10.84
N ASP A 404 -17.47 17.37 11.59
CA ASP A 404 -17.36 18.73 11.06
C ASP A 404 -15.91 19.25 11.09
N LEU A 405 -15.03 18.55 11.80
CA LEU A 405 -13.61 18.88 11.86
C LEU A 405 -12.90 18.51 10.57
N ASP A 406 -11.80 19.22 10.26
CA ASP A 406 -10.83 18.75 9.27
C ASP A 406 -10.35 17.34 9.66
N VAL A 407 -10.19 16.48 8.66
CA VAL A 407 -9.86 15.06 8.86
C VAL A 407 -8.57 14.84 9.65
N HIS A 408 -7.58 15.74 9.49
CA HIS A 408 -6.32 15.71 10.25
C HIS A 408 -6.49 16.08 11.73
N TYR A 409 -7.56 16.78 12.10
CA TYR A 409 -7.87 17.12 13.50
C TYR A 409 -8.81 16.09 14.13
N SER A 410 -9.77 15.58 13.37
CA SER A 410 -10.65 14.52 13.86
C SER A 410 -9.93 13.19 14.00
N SER A 411 -8.84 12.93 13.26
CA SER A 411 -7.98 11.75 13.39
C SER A 411 -7.45 11.55 14.81
N GLY A 412 -7.27 12.65 15.57
CA GLY A 412 -6.83 12.62 16.94
C GLY A 412 -7.66 11.69 17.83
N ILE A 413 -8.95 11.55 17.59
CA ILE A 413 -9.85 10.66 18.35
C ILE A 413 -9.38 9.21 18.29
N ALA A 414 -9.07 8.69 17.10
CA ALA A 414 -8.61 7.32 16.92
C ALA A 414 -7.11 7.16 17.23
N ASN A 415 -6.28 8.19 17.01
CA ASN A 415 -4.89 8.21 17.47
C ASN A 415 -4.81 8.06 19.00
N HIS A 416 -5.63 8.80 19.72
CA HIS A 416 -5.72 8.72 21.19
C HIS A 416 -6.22 7.35 21.64
N PHE A 417 -7.24 6.81 20.98
CA PHE A 417 -7.71 5.43 21.22
C PHE A 417 -6.58 4.43 21.03
N ALA A 418 -5.82 4.53 19.92
CA ALA A 418 -4.73 3.62 19.62
C ALA A 418 -3.60 3.68 20.66
N TYR A 419 -3.20 4.88 21.08
CA TYR A 419 -2.25 5.05 22.17
C TYR A 419 -2.75 4.39 23.47
N LEU A 420 -3.99 4.68 23.86
CA LEU A 420 -4.58 4.12 25.08
C LEU A 420 -4.73 2.59 25.00
N LEU A 421 -5.06 2.06 23.83
CA LEU A 421 -5.15 0.61 23.61
C LEU A 421 -3.77 -0.04 23.74
N ALA A 422 -2.73 0.56 23.14
CA ALA A 422 -1.38 0.01 23.19
C ALA A 422 -0.77 0.13 24.59
N GLU A 423 -0.77 1.33 25.16
CA GLU A 423 0.04 1.68 26.32
C GLU A 423 -0.78 1.86 27.60
N GLY A 424 -2.07 2.14 27.50
CA GLY A 424 -2.92 2.49 28.63
C GLY A 424 -2.81 3.98 29.02
N SER A 425 -3.56 4.37 30.06
CA SER A 425 -3.65 5.75 30.51
C SER A 425 -2.56 6.15 31.51
N GLY A 426 -2.43 7.47 31.76
CA GLY A 426 -1.55 8.08 32.74
C GLY A 426 -0.14 8.36 32.24
N ALA A 427 0.68 8.90 33.17
CA ALA A 427 2.04 9.30 32.85
C ALA A 427 2.98 8.10 32.72
N LYS A 428 3.78 8.07 31.66
CA LYS A 428 4.81 7.05 31.43
C LYS A 428 5.88 7.54 30.44
N GLU A 429 6.96 6.80 30.35
CA GLU A 429 8.01 7.00 29.34
C GLU A 429 8.02 5.79 28.42
N VAL A 430 7.96 6.03 27.11
CA VAL A 430 7.96 5.01 26.06
C VAL A 430 8.87 5.51 24.94
N GLY A 431 9.81 4.68 24.48
CA GLY A 431 10.76 5.07 23.42
C GLY A 431 11.65 6.27 23.78
N GLY A 432 11.85 6.56 25.08
CA GLY A 432 12.57 7.76 25.54
C GLY A 432 11.75 9.05 25.57
N VAL A 433 10.48 8.99 25.14
CA VAL A 433 9.54 10.12 25.14
C VAL A 433 8.59 10.03 26.33
N ARG A 434 8.31 11.18 26.97
CA ARG A 434 7.36 11.26 28.07
C ARG A 434 5.96 11.56 27.56
N TYR A 435 5.02 10.71 27.96
CA TYR A 435 3.60 10.80 27.66
C TYR A 435 2.78 10.96 28.93
N ASP A 436 1.61 11.56 28.81
CA ASP A 436 0.61 11.64 29.88
C ASP A 436 -0.79 11.68 29.24
N SER A 437 -1.36 10.50 29.05
CA SER A 437 -2.60 10.31 28.31
C SER A 437 -3.76 10.05 29.28
N PRO A 438 -4.69 11.01 29.45
CA PRO A 438 -5.91 10.78 30.20
C PRO A 438 -6.94 10.05 29.35
N THR A 439 -7.85 9.31 29.95
CA THR A 439 -9.07 8.86 29.27
C THR A 439 -10.10 9.98 29.17
N CYS A 440 -11.04 9.86 28.22
CA CYS A 440 -12.08 10.86 28.00
C CYS A 440 -13.10 10.98 29.15
N ASP A 441 -13.26 9.94 29.94
CA ASP A 441 -14.20 9.86 31.05
C ASP A 441 -13.50 9.89 32.44
N GLY A 442 -12.18 10.04 32.50
CA GLY A 442 -11.37 10.01 33.69
C GLY A 442 -11.16 8.61 34.28
N SER A 443 -11.57 7.56 33.61
CA SER A 443 -11.26 6.19 34.02
C SER A 443 -9.78 5.87 33.83
N THR A 444 -9.33 4.70 34.30
CA THR A 444 -7.99 4.19 34.06
C THR A 444 -8.09 2.96 33.19
N VAL A 445 -7.24 2.88 32.15
CA VAL A 445 -7.14 1.73 31.26
C VAL A 445 -5.71 1.20 31.25
N SER A 446 -5.59 -0.13 31.12
CA SER A 446 -4.31 -0.81 30.93
C SER A 446 -4.15 -1.13 29.43
N GLY A 447 -2.96 -0.89 28.90
CA GLY A 447 -2.66 -1.22 27.51
C GLY A 447 -2.55 -2.72 27.29
N ILE A 448 -2.75 -3.12 26.04
CA ILE A 448 -2.63 -4.52 25.60
C ILE A 448 -1.37 -4.78 24.77
N GLY A 449 -0.59 -3.74 24.51
CA GLY A 449 0.65 -3.75 23.71
C GLY A 449 0.43 -3.40 22.24
N ARG A 450 1.50 -2.93 21.62
CA ARG A 450 1.51 -2.44 20.22
C ARG A 450 1.20 -3.51 19.20
N GLU A 451 1.72 -4.72 19.40
CA GLU A 451 1.46 -5.85 18.50
C GLU A 451 -0.05 -6.11 18.41
N LYS A 452 -0.73 -6.23 19.57
CA LYS A 452 -2.18 -6.45 19.59
C LYS A 452 -2.96 -5.25 19.07
N LEU A 453 -2.50 -4.02 19.28
CA LEU A 453 -3.09 -2.85 18.63
C LEU A 453 -3.04 -3.02 17.09
N GLY A 454 -1.88 -3.34 16.54
CA GLY A 454 -1.69 -3.52 15.09
C GLY A 454 -2.60 -4.61 14.53
N ASP A 455 -2.64 -5.77 15.18
CA ASP A 455 -3.48 -6.90 14.77
C ASP A 455 -4.98 -6.54 14.80
N VAL A 456 -5.45 -5.93 15.88
CA VAL A 456 -6.86 -5.53 16.04
C VAL A 456 -7.24 -4.48 15.01
N TRP A 457 -6.40 -3.45 14.81
CA TRP A 457 -6.71 -2.38 13.86
C TRP A 457 -6.67 -2.88 12.41
N TYR A 458 -5.66 -3.68 12.06
CA TYR A 458 -5.56 -4.28 10.72
C TYR A 458 -6.75 -5.22 10.44
N ARG A 459 -7.12 -6.08 11.39
CA ARG A 459 -8.29 -6.95 11.26
C ARG A 459 -9.58 -6.13 11.11
N ALA A 460 -9.76 -5.08 11.93
CA ALA A 460 -10.91 -4.18 11.81
C ALA A 460 -10.98 -3.52 10.43
N LEU A 461 -9.86 -2.97 9.95
CA LEU A 461 -9.74 -2.29 8.65
C LEU A 461 -10.05 -3.22 7.48
N THR A 462 -9.51 -4.46 7.51
CA THR A 462 -9.58 -5.37 6.36
C THR A 462 -10.82 -6.24 6.31
N VAL A 463 -11.55 -6.38 7.43
CA VAL A 463 -12.67 -7.32 7.56
C VAL A 463 -13.99 -6.63 7.88
N TYR A 464 -13.97 -5.59 8.72
CA TYR A 464 -15.20 -5.04 9.28
C TYR A 464 -15.53 -3.62 8.84
N MET A 465 -14.51 -2.78 8.64
CA MET A 465 -14.72 -1.41 8.19
C MET A 465 -15.10 -1.35 6.71
N THR A 466 -15.89 -0.33 6.37
CA THR A 466 -16.35 -0.02 5.00
C THR A 466 -16.08 1.45 4.72
N SER A 467 -16.30 1.89 3.49
CA SER A 467 -16.02 3.26 3.05
C SER A 467 -16.76 4.36 3.84
N SER A 468 -17.82 4.03 4.53
CA SER A 468 -18.62 4.96 5.31
C SER A 468 -18.56 4.73 6.83
N THR A 469 -17.61 3.92 7.31
CA THR A 469 -17.45 3.67 8.74
C THR A 469 -17.15 4.96 9.49
N ASP A 470 -17.94 5.25 10.51
CA ASP A 470 -17.76 6.32 11.48
C ASP A 470 -17.05 5.83 12.75
N TYR A 471 -16.83 6.69 13.74
CA TYR A 471 -16.17 6.29 15.00
C TYR A 471 -16.96 5.24 15.79
N ALA A 472 -18.28 5.27 15.75
CA ALA A 472 -19.12 4.25 16.40
C ALA A 472 -18.98 2.89 15.71
N GLY A 473 -18.92 2.91 14.37
CA GLY A 473 -18.64 1.73 13.54
C GLY A 473 -17.24 1.19 13.78
N ALA A 474 -16.23 2.06 13.86
CA ALA A 474 -14.84 1.68 14.13
C ALA A 474 -14.69 1.03 15.52
N ARG A 475 -15.37 1.59 16.56
CA ARG A 475 -15.44 0.93 17.87
C ARG A 475 -16.03 -0.48 17.79
N THR A 476 -17.10 -0.65 17.04
CA THR A 476 -17.73 -1.96 16.85
C THR A 476 -16.81 -2.91 16.10
N ALA A 477 -16.13 -2.42 15.06
CA ALA A 477 -15.20 -3.19 14.24
C ALA A 477 -13.98 -3.66 15.05
N THR A 478 -13.39 -2.77 15.86
CA THR A 478 -12.22 -3.12 16.70
C THR A 478 -12.58 -4.09 17.84
N LEU A 479 -13.78 -4.00 18.42
CA LEU A 479 -14.25 -4.99 19.39
C LEU A 479 -14.40 -6.36 18.76
N LYS A 480 -15.05 -6.47 17.60
CA LYS A 480 -15.15 -7.74 16.87
C LYS A 480 -13.79 -8.30 16.48
N ALA A 481 -12.90 -7.45 16.00
CA ALA A 481 -11.55 -7.85 15.68
C ALA A 481 -10.79 -8.40 16.90
N ALA A 482 -10.95 -7.76 18.05
CA ALA A 482 -10.35 -8.24 19.30
C ALA A 482 -10.94 -9.58 19.76
N GLU A 483 -12.26 -9.75 19.63
CA GLU A 483 -12.93 -11.02 19.90
C GLU A 483 -12.45 -12.13 18.96
N ASP A 484 -12.34 -11.86 17.65
CA ASP A 484 -11.84 -12.83 16.67
C ASP A 484 -10.41 -13.31 16.97
N LEU A 485 -9.56 -12.41 17.42
CA LEU A 485 -8.13 -12.69 17.57
C LEU A 485 -7.76 -13.22 18.95
N TYR A 486 -8.49 -12.80 19.98
CA TYR A 486 -8.07 -13.04 21.37
C TYR A 486 -9.18 -13.59 22.27
N GLY A 487 -10.40 -13.70 21.84
CA GLY A 487 -11.53 -14.29 22.57
C GLY A 487 -12.27 -13.31 23.46
#